data_1db87233c4938129e66a50d9ac6df13b
#
_entry.id   1db87233c4938129e66a50d9ac6df13b
#
_cell.length_a   1.000
_cell.length_b   1.000
_cell.length_c   1.000
_cell.angle_alpha   90.00
_cell.angle_beta   90.00
_cell.angle_gamma   90.00
#
_symmetry.space_group_name_H-M   'P 1'
#
loop_
_entity.id
_entity.type
_entity.pdbx_description
1 polymer ?
#
loop_
_entity_poly.entity_id
_entity_poly.type
_entity_poly.pdbx_seq_one_letter_code
_entity_poly.pdbx_strand_id
1 'polypeptide(L)'
;FKGFYLHKDDTVSVYKANQIIPQISQNITRGYNTGEKFIIPKICPICGEPVSVVKENDSEVLMCMNAGCKGKLLGELNAFVGKKAHDINGLSEATLQLLIDTGLVTSPIDLYYLKDHSTELSRLPRMGAKKIANILDSIESSRNTTIEKFIVGLNIPLIGGRAAKDIARYE
;
A
#
# COMPACT_ATOMS: atom_id res chain seq x y z
N PHE A 1 7.07 18.70 5.98
CA PHE A 1 8.14 19.16 5.07
C PHE A 1 8.08 20.66 4.78
N LYS A 2 6.90 21.25 4.52
CA LYS A 2 6.78 22.69 4.14
C LYS A 2 7.46 23.65 5.13
N GLY A 3 7.45 23.37 6.43
CA GLY A 3 8.03 24.23 7.46
C GLY A 3 9.56 24.19 7.55
N PHE A 4 10.21 23.16 6.99
CA PHE A 4 11.65 22.98 7.13
C PHE A 4 12.48 23.58 5.98
N TYR A 5 11.85 23.97 4.87
CA TYR A 5 12.52 24.58 3.69
C TYR A 5 13.71 23.75 3.21
N LEU A 6 13.51 22.46 3.03
CA LEU A 6 14.56 21.50 2.71
C LEU A 6 15.07 21.67 1.27
N HIS A 7 16.38 21.53 1.12
CA HIS A 7 17.11 21.41 -0.15
C HIS A 7 17.86 20.07 -0.16
N LYS A 8 18.27 19.65 -1.33
CA LYS A 8 19.12 18.49 -1.48
C LYS A 8 20.43 18.73 -0.70
N ASP A 9 20.91 17.68 -0.02
CA ASP A 9 22.13 17.71 0.80
C ASP A 9 22.06 18.60 2.06
N ASP A 10 20.84 18.99 2.50
CA ASP A 10 20.66 19.65 3.78
C ASP A 10 21.04 18.74 4.95
N THR A 11 21.66 19.32 5.95
CA THR A 11 21.87 18.66 7.25
C THR A 11 20.71 18.99 8.18
N VAL A 12 20.06 17.95 8.69
CA VAL A 12 18.90 18.08 9.59
C VAL A 12 19.18 17.47 10.95
N SER A 13 18.66 18.10 12.01
CA SER A 13 18.63 17.49 13.33
C SER A 13 17.40 16.61 13.47
N VAL A 14 17.60 15.39 13.97
CA VAL A 14 16.55 14.38 14.12
C VAL A 14 16.45 13.94 15.58
N TYR A 15 15.25 13.79 16.09
CA TYR A 15 15.01 13.21 17.42
C TYR A 15 14.04 12.03 17.32
N LYS A 16 14.03 11.17 18.32
CA LYS A 16 13.08 10.05 18.41
C LYS A 16 11.82 10.50 19.16
N ALA A 17 10.75 10.73 18.42
CA ALA A 17 9.43 10.93 19.02
C ALA A 17 8.92 9.59 19.61
N ASN A 18 8.38 9.65 20.83
CA ASN A 18 7.90 8.46 21.57
C ASN A 18 8.95 7.32 21.62
N GLN A 19 10.24 7.68 21.69
CA GLN A 19 11.39 6.78 21.77
C GLN A 19 11.63 5.86 20.55
N ILE A 20 10.79 5.92 19.53
CA ILE A 20 10.81 4.97 18.40
C ILE A 20 10.86 5.70 17.05
N ILE A 21 10.03 6.72 16.84
CA ILE A 21 9.81 7.33 15.52
C ILE A 21 10.77 8.49 15.30
N PRO A 22 11.68 8.44 14.30
CA PRO A 22 12.54 9.58 13.98
C PRO A 22 11.71 10.72 13.38
N GLN A 23 11.90 11.92 13.93
CA GLN A 23 11.30 13.14 13.41
C GLN A 23 12.36 14.24 13.25
N ILE A 24 12.19 15.06 12.21
CA ILE A 24 13.06 16.22 11.99
C ILE A 24 12.65 17.30 12.98
N SER A 25 13.62 17.80 13.76
CA SER A 25 13.42 18.93 14.67
C SER A 25 13.72 20.26 14.00
N GLN A 26 14.81 20.33 13.22
CA GLN A 26 15.20 21.54 12.50
C GLN A 26 16.10 21.23 11.30
N ASN A 27 16.15 22.15 10.34
CA ASN A 27 17.13 22.17 9.27
C ASN A 27 18.32 23.06 9.71
N ILE A 28 19.49 22.44 9.95
CA ILE A 28 20.69 23.10 10.44
C ILE A 28 21.31 23.99 9.36
N THR A 29 21.26 23.55 8.10
CA THR A 29 21.83 24.25 6.95
C THR A 29 20.87 25.25 6.30
N ARG A 30 19.73 25.52 6.93
CA ARG A 30 18.75 26.49 6.43
C ARG A 30 19.39 27.84 6.18
N GLY A 31 19.30 28.33 4.95
CA GLY A 31 19.86 29.62 4.51
C GLY A 31 21.33 29.61 4.10
N TYR A 32 22.02 28.50 4.30
CA TYR A 32 23.42 28.32 3.85
C TYR A 32 23.51 27.38 2.64
N ASN A 33 22.63 26.41 2.55
CA ASN A 33 22.60 25.47 1.44
C ASN A 33 21.84 26.10 0.26
N THR A 34 22.51 26.21 -0.89
CA THR A 34 21.94 26.67 -2.17
C THR A 34 21.62 25.52 -3.13
N GLY A 35 21.61 24.30 -2.60
CA GLY A 35 21.28 23.11 -3.35
C GLY A 35 19.87 23.13 -3.96
N GLU A 36 19.56 22.12 -4.75
CA GLU A 36 18.25 21.96 -5.39
C GLU A 36 17.13 21.91 -4.34
N LYS A 37 16.16 22.82 -4.44
CA LYS A 37 15.01 22.88 -3.54
C LYS A 37 14.16 21.63 -3.69
N PHE A 38 13.76 21.04 -2.58
CA PHE A 38 12.80 19.94 -2.60
C PHE A 38 11.43 20.43 -3.14
N ILE A 39 11.05 19.90 -4.28
CA ILE A 39 9.78 20.22 -4.93
C ILE A 39 8.82 19.06 -4.69
N ILE A 40 7.62 19.39 -4.18
CA ILE A 40 6.55 18.41 -4.04
C ILE A 40 6.13 17.94 -5.45
N PRO A 41 6.14 16.63 -5.76
CA PRO A 41 5.72 16.14 -7.05
C PRO A 41 4.30 16.58 -7.39
N LYS A 42 4.05 16.94 -8.63
CA LYS A 42 2.72 17.30 -9.14
C LYS A 42 2.05 16.17 -9.91
N ILE A 43 2.82 15.16 -10.27
CA ILE A 43 2.37 13.99 -11.03
C ILE A 43 2.73 12.70 -10.27
N CYS A 44 1.89 11.70 -10.42
CA CYS A 44 2.11 10.38 -9.84
C CYS A 44 3.23 9.65 -10.60
N PRO A 45 4.28 9.14 -9.93
CA PRO A 45 5.38 8.43 -10.60
C PRO A 45 4.94 7.09 -11.19
N ILE A 46 3.79 6.56 -10.81
CA ILE A 46 3.31 5.25 -11.28
C ILE A 46 2.42 5.38 -12.52
N CYS A 47 1.47 6.32 -12.53
CA CYS A 47 0.48 6.44 -13.60
C CYS A 47 0.59 7.74 -14.41
N GLY A 48 1.45 8.70 -14.03
CA GLY A 48 1.60 9.98 -14.71
C GLY A 48 0.47 11.00 -14.46
N GLU A 49 -0.59 10.61 -13.77
CA GLU A 49 -1.74 11.48 -13.49
C GLU A 49 -1.46 12.46 -12.35
N PRO A 50 -2.23 13.56 -12.28
CA PRO A 50 -2.06 14.56 -11.24
C PRO A 50 -2.14 14.01 -9.81
N VAL A 51 -1.35 14.58 -8.92
CA VAL A 51 -1.46 14.37 -7.48
C VAL A 51 -1.96 15.63 -6.80
N SER A 52 -2.71 15.46 -5.72
CA SER A 52 -3.24 16.56 -4.90
C SER A 52 -2.88 16.36 -3.43
N VAL A 53 -2.72 17.48 -2.74
CA VAL A 53 -2.58 17.47 -1.29
C VAL A 53 -3.98 17.36 -0.69
N VAL A 54 -4.25 16.28 -0.01
CA VAL A 54 -5.51 16.03 0.70
C VAL A 54 -5.28 16.27 2.19
N LYS A 55 -6.16 17.02 2.81
CA LYS A 55 -6.12 17.23 4.26
C LYS A 55 -6.86 16.06 4.93
N GLU A 56 -6.13 15.33 5.76
CA GLU A 56 -6.65 14.20 6.51
C GLU A 56 -6.43 14.48 8.01
N ASN A 57 -7.50 14.87 8.70
CA ASN A 57 -7.44 15.44 10.06
C ASN A 57 -6.48 16.65 10.11
N ASP A 58 -5.46 16.60 10.96
CA ASP A 58 -4.44 17.65 11.12
C ASP A 58 -3.22 17.47 10.22
N SER A 59 -3.23 16.46 9.34
CA SER A 59 -2.12 16.16 8.43
C SER A 59 -2.49 16.43 6.97
N GLU A 60 -1.48 16.78 6.17
CA GLU A 60 -1.60 16.91 4.72
C GLU A 60 -0.90 15.72 4.08
N VAL A 61 -1.61 14.98 3.25
CA VAL A 61 -1.11 13.80 2.54
C VAL A 61 -1.16 14.05 1.03
N LEU A 62 -0.08 13.71 0.34
CA LEU A 62 -0.02 13.77 -1.12
C LEU A 62 -0.65 12.50 -1.70
N MET A 63 -1.72 12.65 -2.46
CA MET A 63 -2.46 11.53 -3.04
C MET A 63 -2.57 11.63 -4.56
N CYS A 64 -2.41 10.51 -5.23
CA CYS A 64 -2.77 10.38 -6.64
C CYS A 64 -4.29 10.45 -6.79
N MET A 65 -4.78 11.27 -7.73
CA MET A 65 -6.23 11.45 -7.94
C MET A 65 -6.84 10.38 -8.86
N ASN A 66 -6.02 9.62 -9.57
CA ASN A 66 -6.49 8.55 -10.45
C ASN A 66 -6.98 7.34 -9.63
N ALA A 67 -8.26 7.00 -9.75
CA ALA A 67 -8.84 5.81 -9.11
C ALA A 67 -8.27 4.50 -9.69
N GLY A 68 -7.94 4.47 -10.98
CA GLY A 68 -7.34 3.32 -11.67
C GLY A 68 -5.80 3.23 -11.54
N CYS A 69 -5.19 3.95 -10.61
CA CYS A 69 -3.74 3.90 -10.43
C CYS A 69 -3.28 2.52 -9.95
N LYS A 70 -2.40 1.87 -10.72
CA LYS A 70 -1.81 0.56 -10.34
C LYS A 70 -1.12 0.58 -8.97
N GLY A 71 -0.54 1.71 -8.57
CA GLY A 71 0.07 1.85 -7.24
C GLY A 71 -0.96 1.83 -6.11
N LYS A 72 -2.16 2.38 -6.33
CA LYS A 72 -3.27 2.26 -5.36
C LYS A 72 -3.76 0.83 -5.27
N LEU A 73 -4.01 0.19 -6.42
CA LEU A 73 -4.42 -1.20 -6.48
C LEU A 73 -3.41 -2.12 -5.78
N LEU A 74 -2.11 -1.90 -5.99
CA LEU A 74 -1.07 -2.67 -5.28
C LEU A 74 -1.16 -2.47 -3.75
N GLY A 75 -1.39 -1.24 -3.29
CA GLY A 75 -1.59 -0.95 -1.87
C GLY A 75 -2.83 -1.63 -1.29
N GLU A 76 -3.95 -1.61 -2.01
CA GLU A 76 -5.20 -2.30 -1.65
C GLU A 76 -4.99 -3.82 -1.57
N LEU A 77 -4.34 -4.41 -2.58
CA LEU A 77 -4.05 -5.85 -2.60
C LEU A 77 -3.11 -6.26 -1.47
N ASN A 78 -2.06 -5.47 -1.19
CA ASN A 78 -1.17 -5.73 -0.05
C ASN A 78 -1.92 -5.70 1.29
N ALA A 79 -2.82 -4.76 1.48
CA ALA A 79 -3.68 -4.70 2.67
C ALA A 79 -4.61 -5.92 2.74
N PHE A 80 -5.25 -6.26 1.62
CA PHE A 80 -6.20 -7.37 1.51
C PHE A 80 -5.56 -8.72 1.83
N VAL A 81 -4.40 -9.04 1.23
CA VAL A 81 -3.71 -10.32 1.45
C VAL A 81 -2.96 -10.39 2.79
N GLY A 82 -2.83 -9.25 3.47
CA GLY A 82 -2.05 -9.12 4.69
C GLY A 82 -2.55 -10.00 5.83
N LYS A 83 -1.64 -10.37 6.75
CA LYS A 83 -1.92 -11.22 7.92
C LYS A 83 -3.05 -10.71 8.83
N LYS A 84 -3.25 -9.38 8.88
CA LYS A 84 -4.32 -8.75 9.67
C LYS A 84 -5.69 -8.77 8.98
N ALA A 85 -5.71 -9.12 7.69
CA ALA A 85 -6.89 -9.23 6.86
C ALA A 85 -7.13 -10.70 6.46
N HIS A 86 -7.00 -11.04 5.20
CA HIS A 86 -7.33 -12.38 4.69
C HIS A 86 -6.20 -13.42 4.86
N ASP A 87 -5.00 -12.99 5.27
CA ASP A 87 -3.83 -13.84 5.53
C ASP A 87 -3.49 -14.79 4.36
N ILE A 88 -3.50 -14.25 3.15
CA ILE A 88 -3.20 -15.03 1.94
C ILE A 88 -1.69 -15.12 1.75
N ASN A 89 -1.15 -16.31 1.94
CA ASN A 89 0.28 -16.56 1.84
C ASN A 89 0.73 -16.79 0.39
N GLY A 90 2.00 -16.46 0.10
CA GLY A 90 2.60 -16.67 -1.22
C GLY A 90 2.45 -15.50 -2.20
N LEU A 91 1.59 -14.53 -1.91
CA LEU A 91 1.40 -13.29 -2.68
C LEU A 91 2.30 -12.19 -2.12
N SER A 92 3.59 -12.20 -2.48
CA SER A 92 4.49 -11.07 -2.20
C SER A 92 4.11 -9.85 -3.05
N GLU A 93 4.53 -8.65 -2.63
CA GLU A 93 4.33 -7.41 -3.40
C GLU A 93 4.78 -7.54 -4.87
N ALA A 94 5.94 -8.18 -5.11
CA ALA A 94 6.42 -8.44 -6.47
C ALA A 94 5.50 -9.39 -7.25
N THR A 95 4.86 -10.36 -6.57
CA THR A 95 3.90 -11.26 -7.22
C THR A 95 2.60 -10.53 -7.54
N LEU A 96 2.10 -9.72 -6.60
CA LEU A 96 0.93 -8.86 -6.81
C LEU A 96 1.15 -7.87 -7.96
N GLN A 97 2.31 -7.21 -7.99
CA GLN A 97 2.66 -6.31 -9.08
C GLN A 97 2.64 -7.02 -10.44
N LEU A 98 3.18 -8.23 -10.52
CA LEU A 98 3.18 -9.04 -11.73
C LEU A 98 1.75 -9.38 -12.18
N LEU A 99 0.85 -9.75 -11.26
CA LEU A 99 -0.56 -10.02 -11.56
C LEU A 99 -1.31 -8.78 -12.06
N ILE A 100 -1.01 -7.61 -11.49
CA ILE A 100 -1.56 -6.32 -11.94
C ILE A 100 -1.05 -5.99 -13.35
N ASP A 101 0.26 -6.16 -13.60
CA ASP A 101 0.88 -5.78 -14.88
C ASP A 101 0.41 -6.64 -16.04
N THR A 102 0.10 -7.90 -15.77
CA THR A 102 -0.47 -8.84 -16.75
C THR A 102 -1.99 -8.71 -16.92
N GLY A 103 -2.66 -7.89 -16.10
CA GLY A 103 -4.10 -7.70 -16.13
C GLY A 103 -4.91 -8.87 -15.56
N LEU A 104 -4.26 -9.85 -14.93
CA LEU A 104 -4.94 -10.98 -14.28
C LEU A 104 -5.68 -10.55 -13.00
N VAL A 105 -5.24 -9.44 -12.39
CA VAL A 105 -5.87 -8.87 -11.20
C VAL A 105 -6.03 -7.37 -11.40
N THR A 106 -7.27 -6.92 -11.35
CA THR A 106 -7.70 -5.51 -11.45
C THR A 106 -8.42 -5.04 -10.18
N SER A 107 -8.77 -5.97 -9.31
CA SER A 107 -9.41 -5.74 -8.02
C SER A 107 -9.07 -6.87 -7.04
N PRO A 108 -9.24 -6.67 -5.71
CA PRO A 108 -9.01 -7.73 -4.73
C PRO A 108 -9.86 -8.98 -4.95
N ILE A 109 -11.06 -8.85 -5.50
CA ILE A 109 -11.97 -9.98 -5.73
C ILE A 109 -11.45 -10.92 -6.83
N ASP A 110 -10.65 -10.41 -7.78
CA ASP A 110 -10.10 -11.21 -8.88
C ASP A 110 -9.13 -12.28 -8.37
N LEU A 111 -8.58 -12.12 -7.18
CA LEU A 111 -7.74 -13.13 -6.54
C LEU A 111 -8.48 -14.47 -6.39
N TYR A 112 -9.78 -14.44 -6.10
CA TYR A 112 -10.61 -15.65 -5.92
C TYR A 112 -10.95 -16.37 -7.24
N TYR A 113 -10.68 -15.72 -8.36
CA TYR A 113 -10.86 -16.30 -9.72
C TYR A 113 -9.54 -16.74 -10.36
N LEU A 114 -8.40 -16.54 -9.68
CA LEU A 114 -7.07 -16.91 -10.22
C LEU A 114 -6.94 -18.40 -10.56
N LYS A 115 -7.72 -19.28 -9.93
CA LYS A 115 -7.75 -20.72 -10.29
C LYS A 115 -8.17 -20.96 -11.74
N ASP A 116 -9.03 -20.10 -12.28
CA ASP A 116 -9.54 -20.22 -13.63
C ASP A 116 -8.49 -19.77 -14.67
N HIS A 117 -7.43 -19.11 -14.23
CA HIS A 117 -6.29 -18.62 -14.99
C HIS A 117 -5.00 -19.41 -14.75
N SER A 118 -5.11 -20.69 -14.40
CA SER A 118 -3.95 -21.53 -14.04
C SER A 118 -2.92 -21.63 -15.18
N THR A 119 -3.38 -21.65 -16.44
CA THR A 119 -2.50 -21.68 -17.62
C THR A 119 -1.70 -20.40 -17.75
N GLU A 120 -2.33 -19.25 -17.58
CA GLU A 120 -1.69 -17.94 -17.63
C GLU A 120 -0.69 -17.78 -16.48
N LEU A 121 -1.09 -18.19 -15.26
CA LEU A 121 -0.21 -18.16 -14.09
C LEU A 121 1.07 -18.99 -14.31
N SER A 122 0.98 -20.14 -14.94
CA SER A 122 2.13 -21.02 -15.20
C SER A 122 3.15 -20.43 -16.19
N ARG A 123 2.73 -19.46 -17.00
CA ARG A 123 3.60 -18.74 -17.95
C ARG A 123 4.33 -17.55 -17.32
N LEU A 124 3.92 -17.14 -16.11
CA LEU A 124 4.53 -15.99 -15.45
C LEU A 124 5.90 -16.36 -14.87
N PRO A 125 6.88 -15.43 -14.92
CA PRO A 125 8.19 -15.66 -14.38
C PRO A 125 8.13 -15.95 -12.86
N ARG A 126 8.94 -16.88 -12.40
CA ARG A 126 9.00 -17.29 -10.98
C ARG A 126 7.70 -17.84 -10.39
N MET A 127 6.79 -18.33 -11.24
CA MET A 127 5.51 -18.94 -10.86
C MET A 127 5.53 -20.44 -11.18
N GLY A 128 6.34 -21.21 -10.44
CA GLY A 128 6.38 -22.67 -10.55
C GLY A 128 5.12 -23.33 -9.99
N ALA A 129 4.81 -24.54 -10.45
CA ALA A 129 3.58 -25.27 -10.11
C ALA A 129 3.32 -25.35 -8.59
N LYS A 130 4.37 -25.62 -7.78
CA LYS A 130 4.25 -25.66 -6.31
C LYS A 130 3.85 -24.31 -5.71
N LYS A 131 4.41 -23.22 -6.23
CA LYS A 131 4.05 -21.86 -5.77
C LYS A 131 2.61 -21.52 -6.12
N ILE A 132 2.17 -21.84 -7.34
CA ILE A 132 0.79 -21.62 -7.79
C ILE A 132 -0.17 -22.41 -6.90
N ALA A 133 0.07 -23.70 -6.69
CA ALA A 133 -0.75 -24.53 -5.80
C ALA A 133 -0.87 -23.91 -4.40
N ASN A 134 0.25 -23.55 -3.78
CA ASN A 134 0.24 -22.93 -2.45
C ASN A 134 -0.55 -21.61 -2.40
N ILE A 135 -0.45 -20.77 -3.43
CA ILE A 135 -1.21 -19.52 -3.53
C ILE A 135 -2.71 -19.81 -3.63
N LEU A 136 -3.10 -20.72 -4.53
CA LEU A 136 -4.51 -21.07 -4.74
C LEU A 136 -5.14 -21.71 -3.49
N ASP A 137 -4.42 -22.59 -2.81
CA ASP A 137 -4.85 -23.18 -1.54
C ASP A 137 -5.01 -22.12 -0.43
N SER A 138 -4.09 -21.17 -0.38
CA SER A 138 -4.17 -20.07 0.60
C SER A 138 -5.33 -19.13 0.31
N ILE A 139 -5.60 -18.84 -0.96
CA ILE A 139 -6.76 -18.02 -1.39
C ILE A 139 -8.05 -18.74 -0.99
N GLU A 140 -8.17 -20.03 -1.26
CA GLU A 140 -9.38 -20.79 -0.94
C GLU A 140 -9.59 -20.86 0.59
N SER A 141 -8.53 -21.08 1.36
CA SER A 141 -8.59 -21.06 2.82
C SER A 141 -9.03 -19.70 3.38
N SER A 142 -8.68 -18.61 2.71
CA SER A 142 -9.03 -17.24 3.13
C SER A 142 -10.52 -16.90 3.01
N ARG A 143 -11.32 -17.73 2.30
CA ARG A 143 -12.78 -17.56 2.23
C ARG A 143 -13.44 -17.68 3.60
N ASN A 144 -12.85 -18.43 4.51
CA ASN A 144 -13.32 -18.61 5.89
C ASN A 144 -12.66 -17.59 6.83
N THR A 145 -12.69 -16.32 6.47
CA THR A 145 -12.19 -15.25 7.34
C THR A 145 -13.26 -14.74 8.31
N THR A 146 -12.85 -14.06 9.38
CA THR A 146 -13.78 -13.40 10.30
C THR A 146 -14.23 -12.05 9.73
N ILE A 147 -15.40 -11.58 10.15
CA ILE A 147 -15.94 -10.25 9.81
C ILE A 147 -14.94 -9.13 10.12
N GLU A 148 -14.27 -9.20 11.26
CA GLU A 148 -13.24 -8.23 11.65
C GLU A 148 -12.11 -8.16 10.62
N LYS A 149 -11.59 -9.31 10.21
CA LYS A 149 -10.52 -9.42 9.22
C LYS A 149 -10.98 -8.99 7.83
N PHE A 150 -12.20 -9.34 7.45
CA PHE A 150 -12.81 -8.89 6.21
C PHE A 150 -12.90 -7.37 6.15
N ILE A 151 -13.42 -6.71 7.19
CA ILE A 151 -13.50 -5.25 7.27
C ILE A 151 -12.11 -4.61 7.16
N VAL A 152 -11.09 -5.18 7.85
CA VAL A 152 -9.70 -4.70 7.71
C VAL A 152 -9.20 -4.83 6.27
N GLY A 153 -9.55 -5.94 5.60
CA GLY A 153 -9.18 -6.21 4.21
C GLY A 153 -9.77 -5.21 3.21
N LEU A 154 -10.93 -4.62 3.50
CA LEU A 154 -11.52 -3.56 2.68
C LEU A 154 -10.69 -2.27 2.65
N ASN A 155 -9.67 -2.16 3.52
CA ASN A 155 -8.75 -1.03 3.59
C ASN A 155 -9.45 0.35 3.63
N ILE A 156 -10.57 0.43 4.38
CA ILE A 156 -11.35 1.66 4.53
C ILE A 156 -10.54 2.65 5.36
N PRO A 157 -10.35 3.90 4.90
CA PRO A 157 -9.63 4.92 5.66
C PRO A 157 -10.17 5.06 7.09
N LEU A 158 -9.28 5.18 8.07
CA LEU A 158 -9.56 5.29 9.50
C LEU A 158 -10.14 4.04 10.17
N ILE A 159 -10.50 3.00 9.43
CA ILE A 159 -10.97 1.73 9.98
C ILE A 159 -9.81 0.74 10.09
N GLY A 160 -9.12 0.78 11.22
CA GLY A 160 -8.12 -0.23 11.59
C GLY A 160 -8.72 -1.41 12.36
N GLY A 161 -7.89 -2.37 12.80
CA GLY A 161 -8.33 -3.58 13.48
C GLY A 161 -9.18 -3.34 14.74
N ARG A 162 -8.97 -2.21 15.47
CA ARG A 162 -9.82 -1.88 16.64
C ARG A 162 -11.23 -1.52 16.18
N ALA A 163 -11.37 -0.59 15.24
CA ALA A 163 -12.67 -0.17 14.73
C ALA A 163 -13.42 -1.32 14.04
N ALA A 164 -12.70 -2.15 13.26
CA ALA A 164 -13.25 -3.35 12.63
C ALA A 164 -13.83 -4.33 13.68
N LYS A 165 -13.13 -4.50 14.80
CA LYS A 165 -13.56 -5.35 15.89
C LYS A 165 -14.80 -4.81 16.62
N ASP A 166 -14.86 -3.48 16.78
CA ASP A 166 -16.03 -2.84 17.37
C ASP A 166 -17.25 -2.95 16.45
N ILE A 167 -17.06 -2.74 15.12
CA ILE A 167 -18.13 -2.90 14.13
C ILE A 167 -18.66 -4.34 14.13
N ALA A 168 -17.77 -5.34 14.15
CA ALA A 168 -18.17 -6.75 14.14
C ALA A 168 -18.96 -7.21 15.38
N ARG A 169 -19.02 -6.41 16.43
CA ARG A 169 -19.80 -6.72 17.65
C ARG A 169 -21.26 -6.27 17.58
N TYR A 170 -21.61 -5.47 16.57
CA TYR A 170 -22.98 -4.95 16.39
C TYR A 170 -23.87 -5.87 15.53
N GLU A 171 -23.39 -7.06 15.18
CA GLU A 171 -24.17 -8.16 14.63
C GLU A 171 -24.67 -9.09 15.75
#